data_99dd28b079ac0ec39873e83fdea5a291
#
_entry.id   99dd28b079ac0ec39873e83fdea5a291
#
_cell.length_a   1.000
_cell.length_b   1.000
_cell.length_c   1.000
_cell.angle_alpha   90.00
_cell.angle_beta   90.00
_cell.angle_gamma   90.00
#
_symmetry.space_group_name_H-M   'P 1'
#
loop_
_entity.id
_entity.type
_entity.pdbx_description
1 polymer ?
#
loop_
_entity_poly.entity_id
_entity_poly.type
_entity_poly.pdbx_seq_one_letter_code
_entity_poly.pdbx_strand_id
1 'polypeptide(L)'
;MTQQELPETALELRSTLTDDGVVTLGSATCDVVAPTGSQVVVRVDAAPINPSDMGMLFAMGDTSKASAAEGSQLPAVVVPVSDVAVAGQRARVGIAMPTGNEGGGTVVAAGPDSKAQALLGKVVGFLSGNAYAQYRTVDVSQCLEMSDGTEPADAAAAFVNPLTALGMV
;
A
#
# COMPACT_ATOMS: atom_id res chain seq x y z
N MET A 1 1.07 -11.95 -23.57
CA MET A 1 0.08 -10.85 -23.34
C MET A 1 0.76 -9.53 -23.63
N THR A 2 0.03 -8.50 -24.07
CA THR A 2 0.61 -7.18 -24.36
C THR A 2 0.58 -6.36 -23.07
N GLN A 3 1.65 -5.62 -22.77
CA GLN A 3 1.68 -4.66 -21.66
C GLN A 3 0.59 -3.61 -21.87
N GLN A 4 -0.06 -3.20 -20.77
CA GLN A 4 -1.01 -2.09 -20.80
C GLN A 4 -0.27 -0.76 -20.77
N GLU A 5 -0.86 0.27 -21.38
CA GLU A 5 -0.40 1.63 -21.21
C GLU A 5 -0.61 2.05 -19.76
N LEU A 6 0.45 2.49 -19.09
CA LEU A 6 0.40 2.93 -17.70
C LEU A 6 -0.05 4.39 -17.63
N PRO A 7 -0.88 4.77 -16.64
CA PRO A 7 -1.14 6.19 -16.39
C PRO A 7 0.16 6.86 -15.88
N GLU A 8 0.33 8.14 -16.13
CA GLU A 8 1.47 8.90 -15.61
C GLU A 8 1.44 9.01 -14.09
N THR A 9 0.22 9.18 -13.54
CA THR A 9 -0.01 9.33 -12.10
C THR A 9 -1.16 8.46 -11.62
N ALA A 10 -1.15 8.15 -10.32
CA ALA A 10 -2.20 7.40 -9.63
C ALA A 10 -2.41 7.93 -8.22
N LEU A 11 -3.45 7.48 -7.55
CA LEU A 11 -3.70 7.78 -6.15
C LEU A 11 -3.07 6.74 -5.23
N GLU A 12 -2.52 7.22 -4.12
CA GLU A 12 -2.11 6.40 -2.98
C GLU A 12 -2.59 7.03 -1.66
N LEU A 13 -2.68 6.23 -0.61
CA LEU A 13 -3.02 6.70 0.73
C LEU A 13 -1.74 6.99 1.51
N ARG A 14 -1.65 8.19 2.07
CA ARG A 14 -0.51 8.62 2.90
C ARG A 14 -0.94 9.01 4.30
N SER A 15 -0.08 8.70 5.26
CA SER A 15 -0.21 9.09 6.66
C SER A 15 0.90 10.06 7.02
N THR A 16 0.55 11.27 7.49
CA THR A 16 1.50 12.31 7.91
C THR A 16 1.23 12.68 9.36
N LEU A 17 2.19 12.43 10.24
CA LEU A 17 2.15 12.87 11.64
C LEU A 17 2.84 14.22 11.76
N THR A 18 2.21 15.18 12.41
CA THR A 18 2.77 16.50 12.68
C THR A 18 3.24 16.61 14.13
N ASP A 19 4.11 17.58 14.43
CA ASP A 19 4.68 17.81 15.76
C ASP A 19 3.67 18.40 16.77
N ASP A 20 2.58 18.99 16.26
CA ASP A 20 1.46 19.50 17.06
C ASP A 20 0.43 18.41 17.44
N GLY A 21 0.76 17.15 17.20
CA GLY A 21 -0.06 16.01 17.64
C GLY A 21 -1.28 15.73 16.77
N VAL A 22 -1.15 15.88 15.45
CA VAL A 22 -2.18 15.50 14.49
C VAL A 22 -1.61 14.52 13.47
N VAL A 23 -2.33 13.43 13.21
CA VAL A 23 -2.07 12.61 12.04
C VAL A 23 -3.13 12.88 10.97
N THR A 24 -2.68 13.17 9.76
CA THR A 24 -3.53 13.28 8.58
C THR A 24 -3.40 12.00 7.75
N LEU A 25 -4.50 11.31 7.54
CA LEU A 25 -4.60 10.18 6.61
C LEU A 25 -5.37 10.66 5.39
N GLY A 26 -4.74 10.71 4.24
CA GLY A 26 -5.36 11.28 3.04
C GLY A 26 -4.82 10.69 1.74
N SER A 27 -5.63 10.85 0.69
CA SER A 27 -5.23 10.50 -0.66
C SER A 27 -4.20 11.51 -1.18
N ALA A 28 -3.19 11.01 -1.89
CA ALA A 28 -2.18 11.81 -2.57
C ALA A 28 -1.93 11.26 -3.98
N THR A 29 -1.53 12.13 -4.89
CA THR A 29 -1.08 11.71 -6.22
C THR A 29 0.37 11.26 -6.15
N CYS A 30 0.68 10.14 -6.82
CA CYS A 30 2.04 9.64 -7.01
C CYS A 30 2.30 9.29 -8.48
N ASP A 31 3.56 9.33 -8.90
CA ASP A 31 3.97 8.91 -10.23
C ASP A 31 3.90 7.39 -10.36
N VAL A 32 3.43 6.90 -11.51
CA VAL A 32 3.48 5.48 -11.86
C VAL A 32 4.75 5.23 -12.67
N VAL A 33 5.75 4.65 -12.02
CA VAL A 33 7.07 4.42 -12.61
C VAL A 33 7.06 3.15 -13.44
N ALA A 34 7.56 3.23 -14.68
CA ALA A 34 7.74 2.06 -15.53
C ALA A 34 8.69 1.03 -14.89
N PRO A 35 8.38 -0.27 -14.99
CA PRO A 35 9.17 -1.30 -14.34
C PRO A 35 10.49 -1.54 -15.06
N THR A 36 11.55 -1.77 -14.29
CA THR A 36 12.91 -2.10 -14.81
C THR A 36 13.37 -3.45 -14.25
N GLY A 37 14.30 -4.11 -14.92
CA GLY A 37 14.87 -5.38 -14.45
C GLY A 37 13.79 -6.42 -14.11
N SER A 38 13.79 -6.90 -12.88
CA SER A 38 12.84 -7.89 -12.32
C SER A 38 11.55 -7.27 -11.75
N GLN A 39 11.32 -5.97 -11.97
CA GLN A 39 10.13 -5.31 -11.45
C GLN A 39 8.88 -5.56 -12.31
N VAL A 40 7.74 -5.52 -11.66
CA VAL A 40 6.41 -5.51 -12.29
C VAL A 40 5.59 -4.34 -11.77
N VAL A 41 4.63 -3.86 -12.56
CA VAL A 41 3.59 -2.94 -12.09
C VAL A 41 2.31 -3.74 -11.88
N VAL A 42 1.82 -3.72 -10.65
CA VAL A 42 0.54 -4.30 -10.27
C VAL A 42 -0.51 -3.19 -10.25
N ARG A 43 -1.58 -3.35 -11.02
CA ARG A 43 -2.82 -2.62 -10.76
C ARG A 43 -3.45 -3.25 -9.53
N VAL A 44 -3.52 -2.48 -8.45
CA VAL A 44 -4.02 -2.98 -7.17
C VAL A 44 -5.54 -2.96 -7.18
N ASP A 45 -6.14 -4.11 -7.07
CA ASP A 45 -7.60 -4.27 -7.08
C ASP A 45 -8.16 -4.43 -5.66
N ALA A 46 -7.33 -4.90 -4.70
CA ALA A 46 -7.71 -5.01 -3.29
C ALA A 46 -6.48 -4.95 -2.37
N ALA A 47 -6.68 -4.47 -1.15
CA ALA A 47 -5.70 -4.52 -0.07
C ALA A 47 -6.43 -4.71 1.27
N PRO A 48 -6.01 -5.65 2.14
CA PRO A 48 -6.63 -5.85 3.44
C PRO A 48 -6.20 -4.76 4.42
N ILE A 49 -6.98 -4.55 5.46
CA ILE A 49 -6.59 -3.75 6.61
C ILE A 49 -6.22 -4.71 7.75
N ASN A 50 -4.94 -4.84 8.01
CA ASN A 50 -4.43 -5.67 9.09
C ASN A 50 -4.28 -4.85 10.39
N PRO A 51 -4.31 -5.47 11.59
CA PRO A 51 -4.05 -4.77 12.84
C PRO A 51 -2.71 -4.00 12.85
N SER A 52 -1.68 -4.53 12.16
CA SER A 52 -0.39 -3.86 12.01
C SER A 52 -0.45 -2.57 11.18
N ASP A 53 -1.42 -2.43 10.28
CA ASP A 53 -1.61 -1.21 9.50
C ASP A 53 -2.12 -0.05 10.36
N MET A 54 -2.89 -0.33 11.42
CA MET A 54 -3.52 0.69 12.26
C MET A 54 -2.50 1.65 12.90
N GLY A 55 -1.33 1.12 13.33
CA GLY A 55 -0.25 1.94 13.85
C GLY A 55 0.35 2.88 12.80
N MET A 56 0.47 2.39 11.57
CA MET A 56 0.97 3.18 10.43
C MET A 56 -0.05 4.24 10.01
N LEU A 57 -1.32 3.86 9.87
CA LEU A 57 -2.40 4.74 9.42
C LEU A 57 -2.65 5.89 10.40
N PHE A 58 -2.77 5.59 11.68
CA PHE A 58 -3.29 6.54 12.67
C PHE A 58 -2.27 7.00 13.72
N ALA A 59 -1.01 6.56 13.62
CA ALA A 59 0.06 6.98 14.54
C ALA A 59 -0.30 6.81 16.04
N MET A 60 -1.07 5.79 16.39
CA MET A 60 -1.63 5.58 17.75
C MET A 60 -2.57 6.71 18.22
N GLY A 61 -3.17 7.45 17.28
CA GLY A 61 -4.13 8.51 17.56
C GLY A 61 -5.48 8.00 18.07
N ASP A 62 -6.23 8.90 18.65
CA ASP A 62 -7.60 8.66 19.14
C ASP A 62 -8.59 8.73 17.98
N THR A 63 -8.84 7.59 17.34
CA THR A 63 -9.74 7.50 16.18
C THR A 63 -11.21 7.84 16.51
N SER A 64 -11.59 7.84 17.79
CA SER A 64 -12.93 8.29 18.21
C SER A 64 -13.16 9.79 17.99
N LYS A 65 -12.05 10.55 17.83
CA LYS A 65 -12.03 11.99 17.56
C LYS A 65 -11.66 12.31 16.11
N ALA A 66 -11.71 11.34 15.22
CA ALA A 66 -11.44 11.56 13.81
C ALA A 66 -12.45 12.55 13.21
N SER A 67 -11.96 13.45 12.37
CA SER A 67 -12.78 14.39 11.61
C SER A 67 -12.27 14.55 10.18
N ALA A 68 -13.11 15.09 9.30
CA ALA A 68 -12.68 15.41 7.94
C ALA A 68 -11.60 16.51 7.97
N ALA A 69 -10.59 16.39 7.12
CA ALA A 69 -9.60 17.45 6.93
C ALA A 69 -10.22 18.58 6.10
N GLU A 70 -10.36 19.77 6.69
CA GLU A 70 -10.91 20.94 5.99
C GLU A 70 -9.91 21.47 4.95
N GLY A 71 -10.42 21.95 3.81
CA GLY A 71 -9.61 22.54 2.74
C GLY A 71 -8.74 21.56 1.94
N SER A 72 -8.83 20.28 2.19
CA SER A 72 -8.13 19.27 1.38
C SER A 72 -8.78 19.13 -0.01
N GLN A 73 -7.95 19.10 -1.06
CA GLN A 73 -8.43 18.88 -2.43
C GLN A 73 -8.86 17.42 -2.69
N LEU A 74 -8.26 16.47 -1.97
CA LEU A 74 -8.58 15.06 -2.01
C LEU A 74 -9.12 14.62 -0.63
N PRO A 75 -9.92 13.54 -0.56
CA PRO A 75 -10.45 13.04 0.70
C PRO A 75 -9.33 12.77 1.72
N ALA A 76 -9.48 13.35 2.91
CA ALA A 76 -8.57 13.14 4.02
C ALA A 76 -9.29 13.26 5.36
N VAL A 77 -8.76 12.57 6.36
CA VAL A 77 -9.21 12.65 7.76
C VAL A 77 -8.04 13.06 8.65
N VAL A 78 -8.36 13.74 9.74
CA VAL A 78 -7.40 14.10 10.78
C VAL A 78 -7.77 13.40 12.08
N VAL A 79 -6.75 12.96 12.82
CA VAL A 79 -6.90 12.24 14.08
C VAL A 79 -5.92 12.85 15.09
N PRO A 80 -6.37 13.25 16.30
CA PRO A 80 -5.46 13.76 17.32
C PRO A 80 -4.59 12.65 17.90
N VAL A 81 -3.33 12.96 18.13
CA VAL A 81 -2.28 12.08 18.67
C VAL A 81 -1.72 12.67 19.94
N SER A 82 -1.54 11.88 20.98
CA SER A 82 -0.97 12.39 22.24
C SER A 82 0.52 12.72 22.11
N ASP A 83 1.00 13.66 22.93
CA ASP A 83 2.42 14.08 22.96
C ASP A 83 3.36 12.88 23.19
N VAL A 84 2.95 11.92 24.02
CA VAL A 84 3.71 10.68 24.28
C VAL A 84 3.86 9.86 23.01
N ALA A 85 2.78 9.72 22.23
CA ALA A 85 2.82 8.96 20.98
C ALA A 85 3.61 9.71 19.89
N VAL A 86 3.54 11.04 19.82
CA VAL A 86 4.37 11.87 18.93
C VAL A 86 5.85 11.70 19.31
N ALA A 87 6.20 11.80 20.60
CA ALA A 87 7.57 11.64 21.08
C ALA A 87 8.16 10.26 20.73
N GLY A 88 7.35 9.18 20.82
CA GLY A 88 7.75 7.82 20.45
C GLY A 88 7.91 7.61 18.93
N GLN A 89 7.40 8.52 18.10
CA GLN A 89 7.39 8.41 16.65
C GLN A 89 8.08 9.60 15.95
N ARG A 90 9.00 10.27 16.62
CA ARG A 90 9.68 11.46 16.11
C ARG A 90 10.30 11.29 14.72
N ALA A 91 10.77 10.09 14.39
CA ALA A 91 11.39 9.80 13.10
C ALA A 91 10.43 9.93 11.90
N ARG A 92 9.11 9.86 12.14
CA ARG A 92 8.10 10.01 11.07
C ARG A 92 7.42 11.38 11.03
N VAL A 93 7.70 12.24 11.99
CA VAL A 93 7.08 13.58 12.03
C VAL A 93 7.46 14.39 10.79
N GLY A 94 6.46 14.96 10.13
CA GLY A 94 6.60 15.71 8.88
C GLY A 94 6.80 14.87 7.62
N ILE A 95 6.85 13.55 7.73
CA ILE A 95 7.03 12.66 6.59
C ILE A 95 5.67 12.10 6.14
N ALA A 96 5.30 12.36 4.91
CA ALA A 96 4.12 11.76 4.27
C ALA A 96 4.43 10.32 3.87
N MET A 97 4.12 9.37 4.75
CA MET A 97 4.43 7.96 4.55
C MET A 97 3.33 7.26 3.74
N PRO A 98 3.64 6.55 2.66
CA PRO A 98 2.71 5.63 2.03
C PRO A 98 2.34 4.49 2.99
N THR A 99 1.19 3.87 2.81
CA THR A 99 0.60 2.93 3.76
C THR A 99 0.15 1.63 3.10
N GLY A 100 -0.14 0.61 3.92
CA GLY A 100 -0.60 -0.72 3.51
C GLY A 100 0.53 -1.73 3.39
N ASN A 101 0.45 -2.85 4.12
CA ASN A 101 1.51 -3.85 4.15
C ASN A 101 1.48 -4.77 2.92
N GLU A 102 0.30 -5.20 2.52
CA GLU A 102 0.09 -6.16 1.44
C GLU A 102 -1.09 -5.77 0.55
N GLY A 103 -1.16 -6.32 -0.64
CA GLY A 103 -2.24 -6.13 -1.58
C GLY A 103 -2.29 -7.22 -2.62
N GLY A 104 -3.35 -7.22 -3.41
CA GLY A 104 -3.55 -8.12 -4.53
C GLY A 104 -4.05 -7.37 -5.76
N GLY A 105 -3.69 -7.88 -6.92
CA GLY A 105 -4.07 -7.25 -8.17
C GLY A 105 -3.51 -7.96 -9.39
N THR A 106 -3.65 -7.31 -10.53
CA THR A 106 -3.21 -7.84 -11.82
C THR A 106 -1.92 -7.18 -12.26
N VAL A 107 -0.93 -7.96 -12.67
CA VAL A 107 0.31 -7.43 -13.27
C VAL A 107 0.00 -6.86 -14.67
N VAL A 108 0.16 -5.55 -14.83
CA VAL A 108 -0.18 -4.81 -16.05
C VAL A 108 1.04 -4.40 -16.89
N ALA A 109 2.21 -4.35 -16.28
CA ALA A 109 3.48 -4.13 -16.96
C ALA A 109 4.60 -4.89 -16.26
N ALA A 110 5.66 -5.24 -17.02
CA ALA A 110 6.78 -6.02 -16.53
C ALA A 110 8.10 -5.50 -17.12
N GLY A 111 9.13 -5.46 -16.30
CA GLY A 111 10.51 -5.21 -16.75
C GLY A 111 11.02 -6.34 -17.65
N PRO A 112 12.21 -6.18 -18.22
CA PRO A 112 12.74 -7.12 -19.25
C PRO A 112 13.16 -8.49 -18.70
N ASP A 113 13.25 -8.69 -17.39
CA ASP A 113 13.60 -9.98 -16.81
C ASP A 113 12.53 -11.04 -17.14
N SER A 114 12.97 -12.27 -17.42
CA SER A 114 12.09 -13.37 -17.80
C SER A 114 11.07 -13.73 -16.71
N LYS A 115 11.44 -13.59 -15.42
CA LYS A 115 10.53 -13.85 -14.31
C LYS A 115 9.45 -12.75 -14.22
N ALA A 116 9.81 -11.50 -14.49
CA ALA A 116 8.85 -10.41 -14.53
C ALA A 116 7.88 -10.59 -15.71
N GLN A 117 8.39 -10.93 -16.88
CA GLN A 117 7.59 -11.18 -18.07
C GLN A 117 6.62 -12.36 -17.91
N ALA A 118 7.01 -13.38 -17.13
CA ALA A 118 6.16 -14.53 -16.85
C ALA A 118 4.91 -14.17 -15.99
N LEU A 119 4.99 -13.09 -15.20
CA LEU A 119 3.87 -12.62 -14.39
C LEU A 119 2.91 -11.69 -15.13
N LEU A 120 3.26 -11.23 -16.34
CA LEU A 120 2.41 -10.29 -17.08
C LEU A 120 1.00 -10.85 -17.32
N GLY A 121 -0.01 -10.10 -16.88
CA GLY A 121 -1.42 -10.48 -16.94
C GLY A 121 -1.88 -11.48 -15.88
N LYS A 122 -0.99 -11.90 -14.97
CA LYS A 122 -1.32 -12.78 -13.86
C LYS A 122 -1.89 -12.01 -12.66
N VAL A 123 -2.72 -12.67 -11.87
CA VAL A 123 -3.12 -12.19 -10.55
C VAL A 123 -2.02 -12.55 -9.56
N VAL A 124 -1.62 -11.57 -8.77
CA VAL A 124 -0.59 -11.73 -7.73
C VAL A 124 -1.06 -11.15 -6.41
N GLY A 125 -0.69 -11.80 -5.30
CA GLY A 125 -0.56 -11.14 -4.01
C GLY A 125 0.82 -10.53 -3.90
N PHE A 126 0.99 -9.42 -3.18
CA PHE A 126 2.31 -8.81 -2.98
C PHE A 126 2.46 -8.19 -1.59
N LEU A 127 3.71 -8.13 -1.12
CA LEU A 127 4.10 -7.55 0.16
C LEU A 127 5.11 -6.42 -0.09
N SER A 128 4.73 -5.15 0.08
CA SER A 128 5.60 -4.02 -0.27
C SER A 128 5.63 -2.86 0.72
N GLY A 129 4.74 -2.85 1.73
CA GLY A 129 4.68 -1.77 2.73
C GLY A 129 4.00 -0.48 2.26
N ASN A 130 3.42 -0.45 1.05
CA ASN A 130 2.77 0.71 0.44
C ASN A 130 1.65 0.30 -0.52
N ALA A 131 0.86 -0.70 -0.10
CA ALA A 131 -0.15 -1.35 -0.93
C ALA A 131 -1.46 -0.56 -1.10
N TYR A 132 -1.71 0.47 -0.27
CA TYR A 132 -2.91 1.30 -0.42
C TYR A 132 -2.72 2.34 -1.52
N ALA A 133 -2.67 1.85 -2.75
CA ALA A 133 -2.48 2.63 -3.96
C ALA A 133 -3.20 1.99 -5.14
N GLN A 134 -3.47 2.73 -6.21
CA GLN A 134 -4.08 2.18 -7.43
C GLN A 134 -3.09 1.35 -8.25
N TYR A 135 -1.80 1.73 -8.22
CA TYR A 135 -0.72 1.02 -8.92
C TYR A 135 0.52 0.93 -8.03
N ARG A 136 1.20 -0.21 -8.07
CA ARG A 136 2.48 -0.41 -7.36
C ARG A 136 3.53 -1.06 -8.26
N THR A 137 4.70 -0.46 -8.28
CA THR A 137 5.89 -1.10 -8.86
C THR A 137 6.58 -1.89 -7.75
N VAL A 138 6.69 -3.20 -7.94
CA VAL A 138 7.28 -4.15 -6.97
C VAL A 138 8.25 -5.09 -7.66
N ASP A 139 9.21 -5.62 -6.93
CA ASP A 139 10.09 -6.69 -7.43
C ASP A 139 9.35 -8.03 -7.44
N VAL A 140 9.65 -8.92 -8.39
CA VAL A 140 9.02 -10.25 -8.48
C VAL A 140 9.20 -11.09 -7.23
N SER A 141 10.26 -10.87 -6.46
CA SER A 141 10.49 -11.55 -5.17
C SER A 141 9.49 -11.17 -4.09
N GLN A 142 8.77 -10.06 -4.26
CA GLN A 142 7.71 -9.59 -3.39
C GLN A 142 6.32 -10.07 -3.83
N CYS A 143 6.24 -10.80 -4.95
CA CYS A 143 5.00 -11.28 -5.55
C CYS A 143 4.81 -12.77 -5.29
N LEU A 144 3.57 -13.16 -5.04
CA LEU A 144 3.11 -14.54 -5.06
C LEU A 144 2.12 -14.68 -6.22
N GLU A 145 2.51 -15.46 -7.24
CA GLU A 145 1.60 -15.80 -8.34
C GLU A 145 0.45 -16.66 -7.81
N MET A 146 -0.76 -16.27 -8.14
CA MET A 146 -1.96 -17.01 -7.74
C MET A 146 -2.35 -18.04 -8.81
N SER A 147 -3.08 -19.07 -8.39
CA SER A 147 -3.64 -20.05 -9.32
C SER A 147 -4.61 -19.39 -10.31
N ASP A 148 -4.74 -19.97 -11.50
CA ASP A 148 -5.68 -19.48 -12.49
C ASP A 148 -7.11 -19.46 -11.94
N GLY A 149 -7.83 -18.34 -12.15
CA GLY A 149 -9.18 -18.14 -11.65
C GLY A 149 -9.26 -17.60 -10.21
N THR A 150 -8.13 -17.33 -9.55
CA THR A 150 -8.14 -16.63 -8.26
C THR A 150 -8.55 -15.17 -8.46
N GLU A 151 -9.49 -14.70 -7.64
CA GLU A 151 -9.88 -13.28 -7.64
C GLU A 151 -8.81 -12.43 -6.95
N PRO A 152 -8.54 -11.20 -7.42
CA PRO A 152 -7.58 -10.30 -6.79
C PRO A 152 -7.83 -10.03 -5.30
N ALA A 153 -9.09 -10.05 -4.87
CA ALA A 153 -9.47 -9.88 -3.48
C ALA A 153 -8.95 -11.03 -2.59
N ASP A 154 -8.94 -12.27 -3.09
CA ASP A 154 -8.38 -13.42 -2.37
C ASP A 154 -6.85 -13.35 -2.33
N ALA A 155 -6.21 -12.86 -3.42
CA ALA A 155 -4.79 -12.65 -3.48
C ALA A 155 -4.30 -11.56 -2.50
N ALA A 156 -5.14 -10.58 -2.20
CA ALA A 156 -4.78 -9.43 -1.36
C ALA A 156 -4.35 -9.80 0.07
N ALA A 157 -4.89 -10.90 0.63
CA ALA A 157 -4.57 -11.35 1.99
C ALA A 157 -3.65 -12.59 2.00
N ALA A 158 -2.81 -12.77 0.97
CA ALA A 158 -2.02 -13.98 0.80
C ALA A 158 -0.74 -14.04 1.66
N PHE A 159 -0.31 -12.94 2.27
CA PHE A 159 0.96 -12.87 3.01
C PHE A 159 0.77 -12.73 4.51
N VAL A 160 0.24 -11.61 5.01
CA VAL A 160 0.34 -11.26 6.44
C VAL A 160 -0.38 -12.27 7.32
N ASN A 161 -1.64 -12.57 7.02
CA ASN A 161 -2.42 -13.48 7.85
C ASN A 161 -1.96 -14.96 7.74
N PRO A 162 -1.69 -15.53 6.56
CA PRO A 162 -1.17 -16.89 6.45
C PRO A 162 0.20 -17.07 7.12
N LEU A 163 1.13 -16.11 6.95
CA LEU A 163 2.45 -16.19 7.59
C LEU A 163 2.36 -16.01 9.11
N THR A 164 1.45 -15.17 9.58
CA THR A 164 1.20 -15.02 11.02
C THR A 164 0.66 -16.33 11.61
N ALA A 165 -0.34 -16.94 10.96
CA ALA A 165 -0.88 -18.23 11.39
C ALA A 165 0.18 -19.33 11.40
N LEU A 166 1.02 -19.40 10.36
CA LEU A 166 2.12 -20.36 10.27
C LEU A 166 3.16 -20.16 11.38
N GLY A 167 3.44 -18.90 11.75
CA GLY A 167 4.39 -18.58 12.82
C GLY A 167 3.87 -18.84 14.24
N MET A 168 2.58 -19.21 14.39
CA MET A 168 1.94 -19.53 15.68
C MET A 168 1.92 -21.03 15.99
N VAL A 169 2.31 -21.90 15.05
CA VAL A 169 2.44 -23.37 15.18
C VAL A 169 3.90 -23.78 15.17
#